data_643fa79ce9e74cb30bfbf0d1969be662
#
_entry.id   643fa79ce9e74cb30bfbf0d1969be662
#
_cell.length_a   1.000
_cell.length_b   1.000
_cell.length_c   1.000
_cell.angle_alpha   90.00
_cell.angle_beta   90.00
_cell.angle_gamma   90.00
#
_symmetry.space_group_name_H-M   'P 1'
#
loop_
_entity.id
_entity.type
_entity.pdbx_description
1 polymer ?
#
loop_
_entity_poly.entity_id
_entity_poly.type
_entity_poly.pdbx_seq_one_letter_code
_entity_poly.pdbx_strand_id
1 'polypeptide(L)'
;MRYRIIGIIYLICAITLFAREPFLNTLTVEQETARYALSGNWDAVIRTGKTALAQGIDFYNLRYRMGIAYYHLGNYHAAARHFYRAYRINDTEPLLKEYLYWAYRYAGHEADARVLAAGFTQELKRKAGVPDQYPGDYLSISFNAGFPVDKSFTDSYVNDTGLAVNGSQFLSKTLNYADVGIQKSLSPRLSAYVSYARLKKTSYLYAQENGYAVVKPDYETNLNQVYISGTYHVIRGTDLTIGAHFINIFYQRDRYVFNGLEGRIVTDEISDNDKLVFMSVRHRFPYVTTGITSIFSNLNQKDQVQGDLQLTFYPLGNLNLYGGCILTYLHQNSGENTVITELLLGGKLLPVLWAEAIYSTGDLHNASRYQGYVVYNGMDVITRRIGGRWIIPVSEDLTVRLNYAYQKHESSFHPENTGLTETNRIHYKSHSITGALQWNF
;
A
#
# COMPACT_ATOMS: atom_id res chain seq x y z
N MET A 1 62.03 21.22 -12.58
CA MET A 1 62.02 21.15 -11.09
C MET A 1 60.62 21.35 -10.49
N ARG A 2 59.73 22.17 -11.05
CA ARG A 2 58.38 22.47 -10.53
C ARG A 2 57.41 21.25 -10.52
N TYR A 3 57.48 20.34 -11.47
CA TYR A 3 56.59 19.18 -11.54
C TYR A 3 56.92 18.03 -10.55
N ARG A 4 58.14 17.95 -10.02
CA ARG A 4 58.52 16.98 -9.01
C ARG A 4 58.03 17.35 -7.62
N ILE A 5 57.87 18.67 -7.32
CA ILE A 5 57.37 19.14 -6.03
C ILE A 5 55.83 18.92 -5.93
N ILE A 6 55.10 19.11 -7.03
CA ILE A 6 53.64 18.88 -7.09
C ILE A 6 53.31 17.38 -6.88
N GLY A 7 54.11 16.48 -7.47
CA GLY A 7 53.94 15.02 -7.26
C GLY A 7 54.17 14.56 -5.82
N ILE A 8 55.15 15.21 -5.14
CA ILE A 8 55.43 14.88 -3.72
C ILE A 8 54.35 15.43 -2.80
N ILE A 9 53.77 16.58 -3.08
CA ILE A 9 52.64 17.16 -2.32
C ILE A 9 51.39 16.30 -2.49
N TYR A 10 51.09 15.80 -3.70
CA TYR A 10 49.99 14.85 -3.92
C TYR A 10 50.22 13.51 -3.22
N LEU A 11 51.46 13.01 -3.20
CA LEU A 11 51.81 11.78 -2.50
C LEU A 11 51.71 11.92 -0.97
N ILE A 12 52.11 13.10 -0.44
CA ILE A 12 51.99 13.40 1.01
C ILE A 12 50.52 13.64 1.37
N CYS A 13 49.71 14.32 0.56
CA CYS A 13 48.27 14.43 0.77
C CYS A 13 47.55 13.10 0.66
N ALA A 14 47.96 12.18 -0.23
CA ALA A 14 47.42 10.83 -0.30
C ALA A 14 47.78 9.95 0.91
N ILE A 15 48.98 10.16 1.49
CA ILE A 15 49.39 9.43 2.70
C ILE A 15 48.72 9.95 3.97
N THR A 16 48.37 11.23 4.04
CA THR A 16 47.61 11.80 5.18
C THR A 16 46.13 11.49 5.15
N LEU A 17 45.57 11.05 4.01
CA LEU A 17 44.19 10.58 3.90
C LEU A 17 44.00 9.11 4.43
N PHE A 18 45.06 8.34 4.63
CA PHE A 18 45.07 7.12 5.41
C PHE A 18 45.46 7.40 6.86
N ALA A 19 44.74 8.30 7.54
CA ALA A 19 44.76 8.29 9.01
C ALA A 19 44.21 6.90 9.42
N ARG A 20 45.16 6.00 9.78
CA ARG A 20 44.80 4.68 10.32
C ARG A 20 43.89 4.95 11.50
N GLU A 21 42.59 4.62 11.37
CA GLU A 21 41.69 4.64 12.51
C GLU A 21 42.37 3.89 13.68
N PRO A 22 42.34 4.42 14.91
CA PRO A 22 43.02 3.79 16.05
C PRO A 22 42.52 2.34 16.13
N PHE A 23 43.44 1.41 16.25
CA PHE A 23 43.11 0.01 16.37
C PHE A 23 42.37 -0.21 17.69
N LEU A 24 41.06 -0.39 17.58
CA LEU A 24 40.18 -0.61 18.73
C LEU A 24 40.36 -2.05 19.24
N ASN A 25 40.35 -2.24 20.54
CA ASN A 25 40.20 -3.55 21.16
C ASN A 25 38.84 -3.63 21.88
N THR A 26 38.38 -4.83 22.18
CA THR A 26 37.11 -5.09 22.83
C THR A 26 36.94 -4.31 24.14
N LEU A 27 38.00 -4.25 24.97
CA LEU A 27 37.97 -3.57 26.28
C LEU A 27 37.80 -2.04 26.11
N THR A 28 38.56 -1.45 25.20
CA THR A 28 38.45 -0.01 24.91
C THR A 28 37.04 0.34 24.40
N VAL A 29 36.51 -0.46 23.45
CA VAL A 29 35.14 -0.28 22.91
C VAL A 29 34.12 -0.44 24.03
N GLU A 30 34.26 -1.42 24.92
CA GLU A 30 33.35 -1.61 26.06
C GLU A 30 33.35 -0.40 26.98
N GLN A 31 34.54 0.12 27.39
CA GLN A 31 34.64 1.27 28.28
C GLN A 31 34.13 2.56 27.65
N GLU A 32 34.52 2.84 26.41
CA GLU A 32 34.09 4.07 25.72
C GLU A 32 32.58 4.10 25.47
N THR A 33 32.02 2.99 24.93
CA THR A 33 30.59 2.94 24.67
C THR A 33 29.75 2.99 25.94
N ALA A 34 30.26 2.41 27.05
CA ALA A 34 29.63 2.53 28.38
C ALA A 34 29.63 3.98 28.86
N ARG A 35 30.81 4.64 28.82
CA ARG A 35 30.93 6.06 29.23
C ARG A 35 30.04 6.98 28.42
N TYR A 36 30.00 6.82 27.09
CA TYR A 36 29.14 7.62 26.23
C TYR A 36 27.64 7.34 26.48
N ALA A 37 27.26 6.11 26.74
CA ALA A 37 25.88 5.75 27.07
C ALA A 37 25.45 6.36 28.42
N LEU A 38 26.31 6.32 29.45
CA LEU A 38 26.05 6.94 30.76
C LEU A 38 25.90 8.46 30.67
N SER A 39 26.63 9.12 29.77
CA SER A 39 26.52 10.56 29.52
C SER A 39 25.40 10.96 28.54
N GLY A 40 24.64 10.00 28.00
CA GLY A 40 23.60 10.26 26.98
C GLY A 40 24.14 10.71 25.62
N ASN A 41 25.45 10.52 25.39
CA ASN A 41 26.06 10.89 24.09
C ASN A 41 25.84 9.78 23.05
N TRP A 42 24.61 9.67 22.58
CA TRP A 42 24.16 8.61 21.69
C TRP A 42 24.89 8.57 20.36
N ASP A 43 25.21 9.74 19.79
CA ASP A 43 25.99 9.83 18.55
C ASP A 43 27.41 9.26 18.70
N ALA A 44 28.05 9.48 19.86
CA ALA A 44 29.38 8.91 20.13
C ALA A 44 29.28 7.38 20.28
N VAL A 45 28.25 6.85 20.97
CA VAL A 45 28.02 5.39 21.04
C VAL A 45 27.91 4.80 19.63
N ILE A 46 27.14 5.44 18.73
CA ILE A 46 26.94 4.96 17.38
C ILE A 46 28.23 5.03 16.56
N ARG A 47 28.97 6.15 16.62
CA ARG A 47 30.24 6.29 15.87
C ARG A 47 31.24 5.24 16.31
N THR A 48 31.55 5.17 17.61
CA THR A 48 32.48 4.15 18.16
C THR A 48 32.01 2.73 17.83
N GLY A 49 30.71 2.46 17.98
CA GLY A 49 30.15 1.16 17.64
C GLY A 49 30.27 0.79 16.17
N LYS A 50 30.05 1.72 15.24
CA LYS A 50 30.23 1.47 13.80
C LYS A 50 31.68 1.16 13.46
N THR A 51 32.63 1.91 14.01
CA THR A 51 34.08 1.66 13.81
C THR A 51 34.47 0.31 14.37
N ALA A 52 34.01 -0.04 15.59
CA ALA A 52 34.25 -1.33 16.19
C ALA A 52 33.74 -2.50 15.34
N LEU A 53 32.50 -2.40 14.86
CA LEU A 53 31.88 -3.41 13.98
C LEU A 53 32.62 -3.55 12.64
N ALA A 54 33.12 -2.46 12.07
CA ALA A 54 33.91 -2.47 10.84
C ALA A 54 35.26 -3.18 11.04
N GLN A 55 35.81 -3.19 12.28
CA GLN A 55 37.02 -3.91 12.66
C GLN A 55 36.74 -5.34 13.17
N GLY A 56 35.50 -5.83 13.06
CA GLY A 56 35.12 -7.18 13.48
C GLY A 56 34.82 -7.33 14.97
N ILE A 57 34.82 -6.25 15.74
CA ILE A 57 34.52 -6.28 17.19
C ILE A 57 32.99 -6.25 17.35
N ASP A 58 32.41 -7.40 17.68
CA ASP A 58 30.97 -7.58 17.83
C ASP A 58 30.67 -8.39 19.10
N PHE A 59 29.96 -7.80 20.06
CA PHE A 59 29.60 -8.44 21.32
C PHE A 59 28.29 -7.88 21.89
N TYR A 60 27.72 -8.58 22.87
CA TYR A 60 26.40 -8.29 23.42
C TYR A 60 26.20 -6.82 23.85
N ASN A 61 27.06 -6.31 24.75
CA ASN A 61 26.91 -4.97 25.31
C ASN A 61 27.03 -3.87 24.24
N LEU A 62 27.94 -4.07 23.26
CA LEU A 62 28.07 -3.15 22.14
C LEU A 62 26.74 -3.06 21.35
N ARG A 63 26.19 -4.24 20.99
CA ARG A 63 24.91 -4.30 20.27
C ARG A 63 23.75 -3.71 21.07
N TYR A 64 23.70 -4.01 22.37
CA TYR A 64 22.69 -3.49 23.26
C TYR A 64 22.75 -1.97 23.37
N ARG A 65 23.92 -1.38 23.65
CA ARG A 65 24.11 0.08 23.74
C ARG A 65 23.84 0.80 22.42
N MET A 66 24.28 0.23 21.30
CA MET A 66 23.94 0.78 19.99
C MET A 66 22.42 0.75 19.75
N GLY A 67 21.74 -0.31 20.16
CA GLY A 67 20.29 -0.40 20.13
C GLY A 67 19.62 0.71 20.92
N ILE A 68 20.06 0.93 22.17
CA ILE A 68 19.58 2.02 23.04
C ILE A 68 19.83 3.38 22.37
N ALA A 69 21.03 3.62 21.85
CA ALA A 69 21.38 4.88 21.22
C ALA A 69 20.47 5.20 20.01
N TYR A 70 20.25 4.25 19.14
CA TYR A 70 19.33 4.40 18.02
C TYR A 70 17.87 4.57 18.47
N TYR A 71 17.45 3.90 19.53
CA TYR A 71 16.11 4.01 20.10
C TYR A 71 15.86 5.43 20.63
N HIS A 72 16.79 6.01 21.40
CA HIS A 72 16.70 7.39 21.88
C HIS A 72 16.71 8.44 20.76
N LEU A 73 17.41 8.16 19.67
CA LEU A 73 17.42 9.01 18.49
C LEU A 73 16.19 8.79 17.58
N GLY A 74 15.23 7.94 17.98
CA GLY A 74 14.03 7.67 17.21
C GLY A 74 14.23 6.82 15.95
N ASN A 75 15.43 6.27 15.75
CA ASN A 75 15.69 5.37 14.61
C ASN A 75 15.37 3.92 14.98
N TYR A 76 14.08 3.61 15.02
CA TYR A 76 13.58 2.33 15.52
C TYR A 76 13.95 1.13 14.64
N HIS A 77 14.10 1.32 13.34
CA HIS A 77 14.56 0.25 12.45
C HIS A 77 15.99 -0.17 12.76
N ALA A 78 16.90 0.78 12.98
CA ALA A 78 18.27 0.48 13.37
C ALA A 78 18.34 -0.10 14.79
N ALA A 79 17.56 0.47 15.73
CA ALA A 79 17.45 -0.04 17.10
C ALA A 79 17.02 -1.51 17.10
N ALA A 80 15.94 -1.87 16.42
CA ALA A 80 15.46 -3.23 16.31
C ALA A 80 16.50 -4.18 15.72
N ARG A 81 17.29 -3.72 14.73
CA ARG A 81 18.40 -4.54 14.17
C ARG A 81 19.48 -4.83 15.20
N HIS A 82 19.90 -3.82 15.98
CA HIS A 82 20.95 -3.98 16.98
C HIS A 82 20.45 -4.78 18.18
N PHE A 83 19.26 -4.51 18.70
CA PHE A 83 18.64 -5.30 19.77
C PHE A 83 18.44 -6.77 19.37
N TYR A 84 18.01 -7.04 18.14
CA TYR A 84 17.89 -8.41 17.65
C TYR A 84 19.24 -9.13 17.59
N ARG A 85 20.34 -8.44 17.23
CA ARG A 85 21.69 -9.02 17.26
C ARG A 85 22.14 -9.32 18.70
N ALA A 86 21.86 -8.43 19.66
CA ALA A 86 22.08 -8.68 21.07
C ALA A 86 21.24 -9.87 21.57
N TYR A 87 19.96 -9.93 21.22
CA TYR A 87 19.04 -11.02 21.55
C TYR A 87 19.54 -12.39 21.04
N ARG A 88 20.14 -12.42 19.86
CA ARG A 88 20.75 -13.64 19.31
C ARG A 88 21.97 -14.13 20.11
N ILE A 89 22.65 -13.25 20.84
CA ILE A 89 23.79 -13.59 21.70
C ILE A 89 23.30 -14.02 23.10
N ASN A 90 22.36 -13.28 23.65
CA ASN A 90 21.71 -13.58 24.94
C ASN A 90 20.23 -13.20 24.88
N ASP A 91 19.36 -14.20 24.96
CA ASP A 91 17.91 -14.05 24.89
C ASP A 91 17.22 -14.11 26.28
N THR A 92 17.99 -14.14 27.36
CA THR A 92 17.41 -14.25 28.71
C THR A 92 17.07 -12.90 29.33
N GLU A 93 17.68 -11.79 28.86
CA GLU A 93 17.58 -10.46 29.46
C GLU A 93 16.18 -9.82 29.21
N PRO A 94 15.36 -9.62 30.29
CA PRO A 94 14.00 -9.08 30.11
C PRO A 94 13.97 -7.66 29.54
N LEU A 95 14.92 -6.80 29.95
CA LEU A 95 14.97 -5.41 29.50
C LEU A 95 15.30 -5.30 28.00
N LEU A 96 16.19 -6.17 27.49
CA LEU A 96 16.45 -6.26 26.07
C LEU A 96 15.20 -6.67 25.27
N LYS A 97 14.42 -7.65 25.79
CA LYS A 97 13.18 -8.10 25.16
C LYS A 97 12.15 -6.96 25.09
N GLU A 98 12.00 -6.18 26.16
CA GLU A 98 11.14 -5.01 26.23
C GLU A 98 11.54 -3.96 25.18
N TYR A 99 12.81 -3.55 25.12
CA TYR A 99 13.30 -2.60 24.12
C TYR A 99 13.13 -3.12 22.69
N LEU A 100 13.41 -4.41 22.44
CA LEU A 100 13.23 -5.00 21.11
C LEU A 100 11.76 -5.03 20.69
N TYR A 101 10.84 -5.34 21.60
CA TYR A 101 9.41 -5.31 21.36
C TYR A 101 8.93 -3.90 20.94
N TRP A 102 9.30 -2.88 21.70
CA TRP A 102 8.90 -1.51 21.40
C TRP A 102 9.59 -0.96 20.14
N ALA A 103 10.85 -1.34 19.90
CA ALA A 103 11.52 -0.98 18.66
C ALA A 103 10.81 -1.57 17.43
N TYR A 104 10.32 -2.82 17.51
CA TYR A 104 9.50 -3.41 16.46
C TYR A 104 8.18 -2.67 16.29
N ARG A 105 7.48 -2.35 17.39
CA ARG A 105 6.21 -1.61 17.34
C ARG A 105 6.37 -0.24 16.67
N TYR A 106 7.33 0.54 17.09
CA TYR A 106 7.59 1.88 16.55
C TYR A 106 8.16 1.87 15.12
N ALA A 107 8.75 0.76 14.70
CA ALA A 107 9.19 0.54 13.32
C ALA A 107 8.07 -0.01 12.41
N GLY A 108 6.86 -0.28 12.92
CA GLY A 108 5.76 -0.89 12.16
C GLY A 108 5.94 -2.38 11.85
N HIS A 109 6.76 -3.08 12.65
CA HIS A 109 7.03 -4.52 12.53
C HIS A 109 6.11 -5.33 13.46
N GLU A 110 4.79 -5.18 13.30
CA GLU A 110 3.79 -5.76 14.20
C GLU A 110 3.90 -7.28 14.36
N ALA A 111 4.14 -8.00 13.27
CA ALA A 111 4.29 -9.45 13.31
C ALA A 111 5.54 -9.90 14.08
N ASP A 112 6.68 -9.20 13.88
CA ASP A 112 7.90 -9.46 14.65
C ASP A 112 7.67 -9.21 16.15
N ALA A 113 6.95 -8.13 16.50
CA ALA A 113 6.59 -7.82 17.89
C ALA A 113 5.69 -8.90 18.50
N ARG A 114 4.66 -9.36 17.78
CA ARG A 114 3.78 -10.46 18.25
C ARG A 114 4.53 -11.75 18.50
N VAL A 115 5.40 -12.15 17.56
CA VAL A 115 6.19 -13.39 17.68
C VAL A 115 7.15 -13.32 18.87
N LEU A 116 7.78 -12.17 19.08
CA LEU A 116 8.65 -11.96 20.24
C LEU A 116 7.87 -12.02 21.56
N ALA A 117 6.73 -11.29 21.63
CA ALA A 117 5.88 -11.20 22.83
C ALA A 117 5.21 -12.52 23.21
N ALA A 118 5.01 -13.43 22.25
CA ALA A 118 4.49 -14.78 22.53
C ALA A 118 5.41 -15.60 23.46
N GLY A 119 6.71 -15.30 23.48
CA GLY A 119 7.69 -15.89 24.39
C GLY A 119 7.88 -15.15 25.72
N PHE A 120 7.10 -14.11 26.00
CA PHE A 120 7.22 -13.35 27.26
C PHE A 120 6.49 -14.06 28.41
N THR A 121 7.08 -13.95 29.61
CA THR A 121 6.36 -14.30 30.84
C THR A 121 5.24 -13.29 31.09
N GLN A 122 4.22 -13.65 31.88
CA GLN A 122 3.14 -12.73 32.23
C GLN A 122 3.63 -11.48 32.95
N GLU A 123 4.67 -11.64 33.79
CA GLU A 123 5.31 -10.51 34.46
C GLU A 123 5.94 -9.53 33.46
N LEU A 124 6.68 -10.05 32.49
CA LEU A 124 7.29 -9.22 31.45
C LEU A 124 6.25 -8.54 30.58
N LYS A 125 5.17 -9.24 30.19
CA LYS A 125 4.05 -8.63 29.45
C LYS A 125 3.47 -7.44 30.18
N ARG A 126 3.15 -7.61 31.47
CA ARG A 126 2.61 -6.54 32.31
C ARG A 126 3.59 -5.37 32.45
N LYS A 127 4.87 -5.64 32.71
CA LYS A 127 5.90 -4.60 32.84
C LYS A 127 6.14 -3.84 31.54
N ALA A 128 6.17 -4.53 30.42
CA ALA A 128 6.38 -3.94 29.10
C ALA A 128 5.12 -3.33 28.50
N GLY A 129 3.97 -3.38 29.19
CA GLY A 129 2.71 -2.89 28.64
C GLY A 129 2.24 -3.62 27.40
N VAL A 130 2.59 -4.90 27.28
CA VAL A 130 2.14 -5.74 26.15
C VAL A 130 0.68 -6.13 26.37
N PRO A 131 -0.24 -5.81 25.45
CA PRO A 131 -1.64 -6.20 25.57
C PRO A 131 -1.78 -7.72 25.65
N ASP A 132 -2.80 -8.21 26.37
CA ASP A 132 -3.14 -9.64 26.39
C ASP A 132 -3.62 -10.12 25.01
N GLN A 133 -4.23 -9.23 24.25
CA GLN A 133 -4.61 -9.45 22.86
C GLN A 133 -3.42 -9.15 21.92
N TYR A 134 -3.44 -9.78 20.77
CA TYR A 134 -2.38 -9.54 19.77
C TYR A 134 -2.50 -8.14 19.18
N PRO A 135 -1.43 -7.32 19.21
CA PRO A 135 -1.46 -6.02 18.57
C PRO A 135 -1.69 -6.14 17.07
N GLY A 136 -2.52 -5.24 16.54
CA GLY A 136 -2.87 -5.21 15.11
C GLY A 136 -4.22 -5.85 14.79
N ASP A 137 -4.98 -6.31 15.78
CA ASP A 137 -6.38 -6.70 15.60
C ASP A 137 -7.26 -5.45 15.54
N TYR A 138 -8.18 -5.37 14.57
CA TYR A 138 -9.06 -4.22 14.42
C TYR A 138 -10.36 -4.54 13.69
N LEU A 139 -11.37 -3.73 13.95
CA LEU A 139 -12.58 -3.56 13.14
C LEU A 139 -12.47 -2.26 12.35
N SER A 140 -12.81 -2.27 11.07
CA SER A 140 -12.86 -1.07 10.24
C SER A 140 -14.22 -0.90 9.58
N ILE A 141 -14.66 0.36 9.48
CA ILE A 141 -15.83 0.75 8.70
C ILE A 141 -15.41 1.92 7.84
N SER A 142 -15.73 1.88 6.54
CA SER A 142 -15.45 3.00 5.65
C SER A 142 -16.62 3.34 4.74
N PHE A 143 -16.66 4.61 4.33
CA PHE A 143 -17.60 5.16 3.37
C PHE A 143 -16.84 6.00 2.35
N ASN A 144 -17.15 5.80 1.07
CA ASN A 144 -16.60 6.59 -0.03
C ASN A 144 -17.73 7.17 -0.86
N ALA A 145 -17.56 8.42 -1.26
CA ALA A 145 -18.41 9.08 -2.27
C ALA A 145 -17.53 9.64 -3.39
N GLY A 146 -17.88 9.30 -4.63
CA GLY A 146 -17.27 9.83 -5.86
C GLY A 146 -18.29 10.64 -6.65
N PHE A 147 -17.86 11.77 -7.23
CA PHE A 147 -18.72 12.66 -8.02
C PHE A 147 -17.89 13.43 -9.06
N PRO A 148 -18.48 13.82 -10.22
CA PRO A 148 -17.77 14.58 -11.24
C PRO A 148 -17.47 16.01 -10.77
N VAL A 149 -16.38 16.58 -11.29
CA VAL A 149 -16.00 17.99 -11.07
C VAL A 149 -17.00 18.93 -11.77
N ASP A 150 -17.34 18.57 -12.99
CA ASP A 150 -18.28 19.30 -13.83
C ASP A 150 -19.42 18.36 -14.23
N LYS A 151 -20.66 18.78 -14.01
CA LYS A 151 -21.83 17.99 -14.36
C LYS A 151 -22.23 18.15 -15.83
N SER A 152 -21.70 19.17 -16.51
CA SER A 152 -22.02 19.45 -17.92
C SER A 152 -21.31 18.54 -18.92
N PHE A 153 -20.38 17.65 -18.44
CA PHE A 153 -19.69 16.72 -19.34
C PHE A 153 -20.66 15.79 -20.11
N THR A 154 -21.82 15.50 -19.54
CA THR A 154 -22.89 14.73 -20.21
C THR A 154 -23.64 15.55 -21.26
N ASP A 155 -23.68 16.89 -21.13
CA ASP A 155 -24.34 17.78 -22.07
C ASP A 155 -23.50 17.98 -23.36
N SER A 156 -22.17 17.80 -23.21
CA SER A 156 -21.22 17.81 -24.33
C SER A 156 -21.22 16.51 -25.13
N TYR A 157 -22.00 15.53 -24.71
CA TYR A 157 -22.12 14.26 -25.39
C TYR A 157 -22.86 14.42 -26.70
N VAL A 158 -22.13 14.70 -27.75
CA VAL A 158 -22.68 14.79 -29.12
C VAL A 158 -22.68 13.37 -29.70
N ASN A 159 -23.88 12.93 -29.96
CA ASN A 159 -24.25 11.63 -30.44
C ASN A 159 -23.97 11.48 -31.95
N ASP A 160 -22.76 11.77 -32.39
CA ASP A 160 -22.44 11.72 -33.81
C ASP A 160 -21.29 10.74 -34.07
N THR A 161 -21.60 9.45 -33.97
CA THR A 161 -20.72 8.45 -34.53
C THR A 161 -20.83 8.33 -36.03
N GLY A 162 -21.88 8.91 -36.63
CA GLY A 162 -22.17 8.85 -38.07
C GLY A 162 -22.31 7.43 -38.64
N LEU A 163 -22.11 6.41 -37.81
CA LEU A 163 -22.08 5.00 -38.18
C LEU A 163 -23.20 4.28 -37.41
N ALA A 164 -23.99 3.50 -38.13
CA ALA A 164 -24.97 2.58 -37.55
C ALA A 164 -24.26 1.34 -36.94
N VAL A 165 -23.33 1.59 -36.01
CA VAL A 165 -22.51 0.55 -35.37
C VAL A 165 -23.05 0.27 -33.98
N ASN A 166 -23.34 -1.00 -33.68
CA ASN A 166 -23.72 -1.41 -32.33
C ASN A 166 -22.57 -1.20 -31.36
N GLY A 167 -22.89 -0.67 -30.17
CA GLY A 167 -21.86 -0.45 -29.15
C GLY A 167 -22.39 0.40 -28.01
N SER A 168 -21.52 0.70 -27.05
CA SER A 168 -21.88 1.50 -25.87
C SER A 168 -20.74 2.37 -25.36
N GLN A 169 -21.11 3.43 -24.65
CA GLN A 169 -20.19 4.30 -23.92
C GLN A 169 -20.75 4.61 -22.53
N PHE A 170 -19.88 4.58 -21.54
CA PHE A 170 -20.22 4.86 -20.14
C PHE A 170 -19.43 6.06 -19.63
N LEU A 171 -20.10 6.96 -18.93
CA LEU A 171 -19.51 8.11 -18.25
C LEU A 171 -19.91 8.04 -16.77
N SER A 172 -18.95 7.90 -15.87
CA SER A 172 -19.23 7.77 -14.43
C SER A 172 -19.76 9.07 -13.86
N LYS A 173 -20.92 9.04 -13.20
CA LYS A 173 -21.56 10.18 -12.53
C LYS A 173 -21.30 10.17 -11.03
N THR A 174 -21.80 9.15 -10.35
CA THR A 174 -21.63 9.04 -8.90
C THR A 174 -21.18 7.64 -8.51
N LEU A 175 -20.46 7.56 -7.43
CA LEU A 175 -20.05 6.31 -6.82
C LEU A 175 -20.25 6.43 -5.31
N ASN A 176 -20.98 5.49 -4.73
CA ASN A 176 -21.15 5.36 -3.29
C ASN A 176 -20.65 3.96 -2.87
N TYR A 177 -19.77 3.92 -1.89
CA TYR A 177 -19.19 2.69 -1.41
C TYR A 177 -19.23 2.68 0.12
N ALA A 178 -19.53 1.53 0.69
CA ALA A 178 -19.45 1.28 2.12
C ALA A 178 -18.86 -0.10 2.34
N ASP A 179 -17.94 -0.22 3.31
CA ASP A 179 -17.39 -1.50 3.71
C ASP A 179 -17.26 -1.64 5.22
N VAL A 180 -17.26 -2.89 5.67
CA VAL A 180 -16.90 -3.30 7.02
C VAL A 180 -15.90 -4.43 6.93
N GLY A 181 -14.80 -4.33 7.70
CA GLY A 181 -13.74 -5.33 7.69
C GLY A 181 -13.20 -5.60 9.09
N ILE A 182 -12.79 -6.83 9.31
CA ILE A 182 -12.15 -7.27 10.55
C ILE A 182 -10.81 -7.93 10.28
N GLN A 183 -9.80 -7.47 11.01
CA GLN A 183 -8.48 -8.08 11.09
C GLN A 183 -8.36 -8.81 12.42
N LYS A 184 -8.00 -10.09 12.37
CA LYS A 184 -7.78 -10.90 13.57
C LYS A 184 -6.50 -11.70 13.49
N SER A 185 -5.71 -11.65 14.54
CA SER A 185 -4.54 -12.50 14.72
C SER A 185 -4.99 -13.85 15.30
N LEU A 186 -4.83 -14.90 14.52
CA LEU A 186 -5.20 -16.28 14.90
C LEU A 186 -4.09 -16.97 15.69
N SER A 187 -2.86 -16.52 15.50
CA SER A 187 -1.69 -16.95 16.25
C SER A 187 -0.61 -15.84 16.17
N PRO A 188 0.52 -15.93 16.91
CA PRO A 188 1.59 -14.95 16.80
C PRO A 188 2.10 -14.74 15.37
N ARG A 189 2.00 -15.78 14.52
CA ARG A 189 2.49 -15.76 13.14
C ARG A 189 1.40 -15.65 12.07
N LEU A 190 0.16 -15.91 12.41
CA LEU A 190 -0.93 -15.98 11.44
C LEU A 190 -2.00 -14.95 11.79
N SER A 191 -2.35 -14.12 10.83
CA SER A 191 -3.50 -13.22 10.90
C SER A 191 -4.40 -13.39 9.68
N ALA A 192 -5.69 -13.10 9.85
CA ALA A 192 -6.69 -13.13 8.80
C ALA A 192 -7.41 -11.79 8.73
N TYR A 193 -7.77 -11.37 7.52
CA TYR A 193 -8.61 -10.21 7.27
C TYR A 193 -9.79 -10.63 6.39
N VAL A 194 -10.98 -10.20 6.77
CA VAL A 194 -12.22 -10.41 6.00
C VAL A 194 -12.95 -9.09 5.93
N SER A 195 -13.49 -8.75 4.76
CA SER A 195 -14.38 -7.60 4.62
C SER A 195 -15.54 -7.90 3.68
N TYR A 196 -16.64 -7.19 3.92
CA TYR A 196 -17.78 -7.09 3.02
C TYR A 196 -17.99 -5.64 2.62
N ALA A 197 -18.21 -5.43 1.33
CA ALA A 197 -18.44 -4.10 0.79
C ALA A 197 -19.63 -4.08 -0.16
N ARG A 198 -20.30 -2.94 -0.19
CA ARG A 198 -21.34 -2.62 -1.16
C ARG A 198 -20.96 -1.33 -1.89
N LEU A 199 -21.06 -1.40 -3.22
CA LEU A 199 -20.83 -0.25 -4.09
C LEU A 199 -22.05 -0.04 -4.97
N LYS A 200 -22.51 1.21 -5.07
CA LYS A 200 -23.50 1.68 -6.04
C LYS A 200 -22.85 2.73 -6.93
N LYS A 201 -22.82 2.47 -8.22
CA LYS A 201 -22.33 3.39 -9.25
C LYS A 201 -23.49 3.83 -10.12
N THR A 202 -23.59 5.14 -10.40
CA THR A 202 -24.50 5.70 -11.40
C THR A 202 -23.65 6.23 -12.55
N SER A 203 -24.02 5.88 -13.77
CA SER A 203 -23.33 6.32 -14.99
C SER A 203 -24.33 6.90 -15.99
N TYR A 204 -23.84 7.76 -16.86
CA TYR A 204 -24.52 8.08 -18.09
C TYR A 204 -24.16 6.98 -19.10
N LEU A 205 -25.16 6.28 -19.63
CA LEU A 205 -25.01 5.26 -20.66
C LEU A 205 -25.56 5.76 -21.97
N TYR A 206 -24.76 5.74 -23.00
CA TYR A 206 -25.16 5.78 -24.39
C TYR A 206 -24.93 4.38 -24.98
N ALA A 207 -26.00 3.81 -25.55
CA ALA A 207 -25.93 2.54 -26.26
C ALA A 207 -26.57 2.70 -27.65
N GLN A 208 -25.98 2.06 -28.66
CA GLN A 208 -26.53 1.99 -30.02
C GLN A 208 -26.69 0.52 -30.41
N GLU A 209 -27.89 0.15 -30.80
CA GLU A 209 -28.20 -1.21 -31.22
C GLU A 209 -29.11 -1.17 -32.44
N ASN A 210 -28.75 -1.86 -33.53
CA ASN A 210 -29.52 -1.96 -34.78
C ASN A 210 -29.99 -0.62 -35.38
N GLY A 211 -29.14 0.42 -35.27
CA GLY A 211 -29.43 1.76 -35.75
C GLY A 211 -30.26 2.62 -34.82
N TYR A 212 -30.61 2.12 -33.65
CA TYR A 212 -31.33 2.87 -32.60
C TYR A 212 -30.41 3.25 -31.47
N ALA A 213 -30.49 4.53 -31.07
CA ALA A 213 -29.74 5.01 -29.91
C ALA A 213 -30.62 4.98 -28.65
N VAL A 214 -30.08 4.42 -27.57
CA VAL A 214 -30.69 4.45 -26.23
C VAL A 214 -29.80 5.26 -25.32
N VAL A 215 -30.38 6.25 -24.67
CA VAL A 215 -29.66 7.08 -23.67
C VAL A 215 -30.28 6.84 -22.30
N LYS A 216 -29.44 6.42 -21.33
CA LYS A 216 -29.84 6.33 -19.94
C LYS A 216 -28.97 7.29 -19.11
N PRO A 217 -29.52 8.42 -18.68
CA PRO A 217 -28.77 9.42 -17.91
C PRO A 217 -28.39 8.93 -16.52
N ASP A 218 -29.11 7.97 -15.98
CA ASP A 218 -28.88 7.41 -14.62
C ASP A 218 -28.86 5.87 -14.63
N TYR A 219 -27.89 5.33 -15.35
CA TYR A 219 -27.67 3.89 -15.40
C TYR A 219 -27.02 3.40 -14.11
N GLU A 220 -27.70 2.51 -13.38
CA GLU A 220 -27.26 2.01 -12.10
C GLU A 220 -26.54 0.67 -12.21
N THR A 221 -25.39 0.56 -11.53
CA THR A 221 -24.65 -0.69 -11.33
C THR A 221 -24.42 -0.88 -9.83
N ASN A 222 -24.81 -2.04 -9.29
CA ASN A 222 -24.64 -2.38 -7.89
C ASN A 222 -23.66 -3.54 -7.76
N LEU A 223 -22.70 -3.44 -6.83
CA LEU A 223 -21.73 -4.46 -6.56
C LEU A 223 -21.79 -4.87 -5.08
N ASN A 224 -21.77 -6.19 -4.84
CA ASN A 224 -21.49 -6.75 -3.53
C ASN A 224 -20.13 -7.43 -3.59
N GLN A 225 -19.28 -7.19 -2.59
CA GLN A 225 -17.90 -7.63 -2.61
C GLN A 225 -17.55 -8.32 -1.31
N VAL A 226 -16.84 -9.45 -1.40
CA VAL A 226 -16.27 -10.15 -0.26
C VAL A 226 -14.78 -10.32 -0.50
N TYR A 227 -13.96 -9.75 0.38
CA TYR A 227 -12.53 -9.91 0.37
C TYR A 227 -12.08 -10.72 1.57
N ILE A 228 -11.17 -11.68 1.35
CA ILE A 228 -10.55 -12.50 2.39
C ILE A 228 -9.05 -12.62 2.14
N SER A 229 -8.25 -12.49 3.19
CA SER A 229 -6.82 -12.76 3.13
C SER A 229 -6.28 -13.35 4.41
N GLY A 230 -5.23 -14.16 4.27
CA GLY A 230 -4.43 -14.70 5.36
C GLY A 230 -2.98 -14.27 5.22
N THR A 231 -2.38 -13.74 6.29
CA THR A 231 -0.97 -13.36 6.32
C THR A 231 -0.22 -14.23 7.30
N TYR A 232 0.80 -14.93 6.81
CA TYR A 232 1.71 -15.74 7.60
C TYR A 232 3.08 -15.08 7.71
N HIS A 233 3.53 -14.86 8.94
CA HIS A 233 4.88 -14.35 9.23
C HIS A 233 5.90 -15.49 9.17
N VAL A 234 6.61 -15.59 8.05
CA VAL A 234 7.49 -16.73 7.74
C VAL A 234 8.75 -16.68 8.59
N ILE A 235 9.49 -15.60 8.50
CA ILE A 235 10.69 -15.28 9.26
C ILE A 235 10.71 -13.80 9.60
N ARG A 236 11.61 -13.39 10.48
CA ARG A 236 11.76 -11.97 10.86
C ARG A 236 11.76 -11.05 9.64
N GLY A 237 10.85 -10.08 9.65
CA GLY A 237 10.67 -9.10 8.58
C GLY A 237 9.96 -9.61 7.33
N THR A 238 9.62 -10.91 7.22
CA THR A 238 9.02 -11.48 6.00
C THR A 238 7.62 -11.99 6.25
N ASP A 239 6.68 -11.44 5.50
CA ASP A 239 5.29 -11.88 5.47
C ASP A 239 4.93 -12.48 4.11
N LEU A 240 4.19 -13.58 4.14
CA LEU A 240 3.49 -14.17 3.00
C LEU A 240 1.99 -13.92 3.19
N THR A 241 1.35 -13.28 2.23
CA THR A 241 -0.10 -13.06 2.23
C THR A 241 -0.72 -13.75 1.03
N ILE A 242 -1.82 -14.47 1.25
CA ILE A 242 -2.64 -15.06 0.18
C ILE A 242 -4.07 -14.60 0.42
N GLY A 243 -4.82 -14.37 -0.64
CA GLY A 243 -6.21 -13.98 -0.50
C GLY A 243 -7.00 -14.06 -1.79
N ALA A 244 -8.29 -13.75 -1.65
CA ALA A 244 -9.24 -13.71 -2.74
C ALA A 244 -10.23 -12.56 -2.57
N HIS A 245 -10.75 -12.07 -3.69
CA HIS A 245 -11.79 -11.07 -3.75
C HIS A 245 -12.88 -11.55 -4.72
N PHE A 246 -14.12 -11.60 -4.24
CA PHE A 246 -15.30 -12.00 -4.99
C PHE A 246 -16.19 -10.79 -5.15
N ILE A 247 -16.59 -10.47 -6.38
CA ILE A 247 -17.38 -9.29 -6.74
C ILE A 247 -18.58 -9.77 -7.54
N ASN A 248 -19.78 -9.59 -6.98
CA ASN A 248 -21.03 -9.80 -7.71
C ASN A 248 -21.51 -8.45 -8.23
N ILE A 249 -21.77 -8.36 -9.52
CA ILE A 249 -22.15 -7.15 -10.23
C ILE A 249 -23.59 -7.31 -10.75
N PHE A 250 -24.46 -6.37 -10.40
CA PHE A 250 -25.87 -6.37 -10.80
C PHE A 250 -26.18 -5.11 -11.58
N TYR A 251 -26.74 -5.26 -12.77
CA TYR A 251 -27.15 -4.16 -13.62
C TYR A 251 -28.31 -4.56 -14.53
N GLN A 252 -28.97 -3.58 -15.13
CA GLN A 252 -30.06 -3.80 -16.09
C GLN A 252 -29.52 -3.56 -17.49
N ARG A 253 -29.82 -4.48 -18.40
CA ARG A 253 -29.50 -4.38 -19.82
C ARG A 253 -30.79 -4.27 -20.62
N ASP A 254 -30.94 -3.17 -21.38
CA ASP A 254 -32.02 -3.02 -22.32
C ASP A 254 -31.64 -3.63 -23.66
N ARG A 255 -32.52 -4.43 -24.21
CA ARG A 255 -32.44 -4.93 -25.58
C ARG A 255 -33.62 -4.46 -26.40
N TYR A 256 -33.38 -4.05 -27.62
CA TYR A 256 -34.43 -3.73 -28.56
C TYR A 256 -34.86 -5.03 -29.29
N VAL A 257 -36.08 -5.47 -29.07
CA VAL A 257 -36.61 -6.71 -29.64
C VAL A 257 -37.70 -6.36 -30.64
N PHE A 258 -37.53 -6.78 -31.88
CA PHE A 258 -38.58 -6.68 -32.92
C PHE A 258 -39.48 -7.90 -32.89
N ASN A 259 -40.79 -7.66 -32.84
CA ASN A 259 -41.80 -8.69 -33.00
C ASN A 259 -42.65 -8.33 -34.23
N GLY A 260 -42.15 -8.61 -35.42
CA GLY A 260 -42.78 -8.25 -36.67
C GLY A 260 -42.64 -6.75 -36.99
N LEU A 261 -43.69 -5.98 -36.92
CA LEU A 261 -43.71 -4.55 -37.24
C LEU A 261 -43.50 -3.61 -36.05
N GLU A 262 -43.55 -4.13 -34.85
CA GLU A 262 -43.41 -3.33 -33.63
C GLU A 262 -42.11 -3.67 -32.88
N GLY A 263 -41.30 -2.68 -32.57
CA GLY A 263 -40.14 -2.78 -31.72
C GLY A 263 -40.51 -2.43 -30.28
N ARG A 264 -40.03 -3.22 -29.31
CA ARG A 264 -40.14 -2.93 -27.88
C ARG A 264 -38.80 -3.03 -27.18
N ILE A 265 -38.59 -2.21 -26.16
CA ILE A 265 -37.47 -2.33 -25.26
C ILE A 265 -37.82 -3.41 -24.21
N VAL A 266 -36.94 -4.41 -24.07
CA VAL A 266 -37.00 -5.42 -23.02
C VAL A 266 -35.81 -5.19 -22.11
N THR A 267 -36.08 -5.01 -20.81
CA THR A 267 -35.05 -4.84 -19.78
C THR A 267 -34.79 -6.19 -19.13
N ASP A 268 -33.56 -6.69 -19.27
CA ASP A 268 -33.09 -7.88 -18.58
C ASP A 268 -32.29 -7.50 -17.32
N GLU A 269 -32.46 -8.22 -16.23
CA GLU A 269 -31.59 -8.13 -15.06
C GLU A 269 -30.40 -9.06 -15.27
N ILE A 270 -29.20 -8.49 -15.25
CA ILE A 270 -27.95 -9.21 -15.46
C ILE A 270 -27.19 -9.29 -14.13
N SER A 271 -26.61 -10.46 -13.89
CA SER A 271 -25.68 -10.69 -12.79
C SER A 271 -24.37 -11.28 -13.32
N ASP A 272 -23.28 -10.55 -13.14
CA ASP A 272 -21.92 -10.97 -13.47
C ASP A 272 -21.08 -11.18 -12.21
N ASN A 273 -20.05 -11.99 -12.32
CA ASN A 273 -19.16 -12.35 -11.21
C ASN A 273 -17.70 -12.17 -11.60
N ASP A 274 -17.05 -11.23 -10.98
CA ASP A 274 -15.59 -11.07 -11.04
C ASP A 274 -14.93 -11.78 -9.86
N LYS A 275 -13.80 -12.41 -10.11
CA LYS A 275 -12.99 -13.11 -9.10
C LYS A 275 -11.54 -12.71 -9.24
N LEU A 276 -10.90 -12.61 -8.09
CA LEU A 276 -9.50 -12.31 -8.00
C LEU A 276 -8.87 -13.19 -6.93
N VAL A 277 -7.70 -13.76 -7.21
CA VAL A 277 -6.85 -14.44 -6.23
C VAL A 277 -5.45 -13.86 -6.31
N PHE A 278 -4.76 -13.78 -5.17
CA PHE A 278 -3.43 -13.21 -5.12
C PHE A 278 -2.51 -13.92 -4.13
N MET A 279 -1.22 -13.77 -4.37
CA MET A 279 -0.15 -14.10 -3.45
C MET A 279 0.83 -12.92 -3.38
N SER A 280 1.23 -12.54 -2.17
CA SER A 280 2.14 -11.42 -1.92
C SER A 280 3.23 -11.83 -0.93
N VAL A 281 4.47 -11.50 -1.25
CA VAL A 281 5.60 -11.62 -0.35
C VAL A 281 6.12 -10.21 -0.06
N ARG A 282 6.25 -9.88 1.23
CA ARG A 282 6.81 -8.60 1.69
C ARG A 282 7.99 -8.86 2.62
N HIS A 283 9.09 -8.13 2.40
CA HIS A 283 10.25 -8.17 3.29
C HIS A 283 10.63 -6.77 3.78
N ARG A 284 10.87 -6.64 5.09
CA ARG A 284 11.26 -5.39 5.76
C ARG A 284 12.74 -5.43 6.10
N PHE A 285 13.52 -4.67 5.37
CA PHE A 285 14.90 -4.33 5.71
C PHE A 285 14.93 -3.14 6.70
N PRO A 286 16.09 -2.79 7.28
CA PRO A 286 16.15 -1.69 8.26
C PRO A 286 15.66 -0.32 7.79
N TYR A 287 15.75 -0.01 6.49
CA TYR A 287 15.33 1.29 5.93
C TYR A 287 14.46 1.16 4.70
N VAL A 288 14.21 -0.06 4.26
CA VAL A 288 13.50 -0.34 3.02
C VAL A 288 12.54 -1.51 3.24
N THR A 289 11.32 -1.36 2.78
CA THR A 289 10.38 -2.48 2.63
C THR A 289 10.22 -2.76 1.15
N THR A 290 10.34 -4.03 0.76
CA THR A 290 10.07 -4.51 -0.59
C THR A 290 8.87 -5.44 -0.58
N GLY A 291 8.09 -5.44 -1.64
CA GLY A 291 6.96 -6.35 -1.82
C GLY A 291 6.82 -6.77 -3.28
N ILE A 292 6.43 -8.02 -3.48
CA ILE A 292 6.04 -8.55 -4.79
C ILE A 292 4.67 -9.18 -4.61
N THR A 293 3.74 -8.85 -5.50
CA THR A 293 2.39 -9.43 -5.51
C THR A 293 2.08 -9.95 -6.91
N SER A 294 1.57 -11.17 -6.99
CA SER A 294 1.01 -11.74 -8.22
C SER A 294 -0.50 -11.90 -8.03
N ILE A 295 -1.27 -11.47 -9.02
CA ILE A 295 -2.74 -11.46 -9.00
C ILE A 295 -3.25 -12.10 -10.28
N PHE A 296 -4.21 -12.99 -10.13
CA PHE A 296 -4.94 -13.63 -11.21
C PHE A 296 -6.41 -13.28 -11.07
N SER A 297 -7.04 -12.79 -12.11
CA SER A 297 -8.44 -12.34 -12.08
C SER A 297 -9.13 -12.45 -13.44
N ASN A 298 -10.47 -12.36 -13.41
CA ASN A 298 -11.33 -12.35 -14.61
C ASN A 298 -12.19 -11.08 -14.66
N LEU A 299 -11.59 -9.92 -14.35
CA LEU A 299 -12.33 -8.65 -14.31
C LEU A 299 -12.96 -8.29 -15.65
N ASN A 300 -14.24 -7.91 -15.64
CA ASN A 300 -15.03 -7.60 -16.84
C ASN A 300 -14.96 -8.71 -17.88
N GLN A 301 -15.06 -9.98 -17.43
CA GLN A 301 -15.00 -11.19 -18.28
C GLN A 301 -13.68 -11.37 -19.05
N LYS A 302 -12.61 -10.63 -18.68
CA LYS A 302 -11.27 -10.77 -19.26
C LYS A 302 -10.33 -11.45 -18.27
N ASP A 303 -9.85 -12.63 -18.61
CA ASP A 303 -8.81 -13.29 -17.83
C ASP A 303 -7.52 -12.50 -17.92
N GLN A 304 -6.88 -12.27 -16.79
CA GLN A 304 -5.70 -11.43 -16.71
C GLN A 304 -4.74 -11.83 -15.58
N VAL A 305 -3.49 -11.43 -15.76
CA VAL A 305 -2.41 -11.58 -14.79
C VAL A 305 -1.81 -10.21 -14.49
N GLN A 306 -1.72 -9.88 -13.20
CA GLN A 306 -1.10 -8.64 -12.74
C GLN A 306 0.07 -8.96 -11.82
N GLY A 307 1.19 -8.25 -12.00
CA GLY A 307 2.34 -8.27 -11.11
C GLY A 307 2.61 -6.88 -10.53
N ASP A 308 2.72 -6.77 -9.20
CA ASP A 308 3.08 -5.52 -8.51
C ASP A 308 4.46 -5.66 -7.87
N LEU A 309 5.31 -4.67 -8.09
CA LEU A 309 6.57 -4.47 -7.38
C LEU A 309 6.43 -3.23 -6.49
N GLN A 310 6.55 -3.43 -5.18
CA GLN A 310 6.46 -2.35 -4.18
C GLN A 310 7.82 -2.08 -3.55
N LEU A 311 8.15 -0.80 -3.41
CA LEU A 311 9.32 -0.31 -2.68
C LEU A 311 8.87 0.82 -1.74
N THR A 312 9.27 0.77 -0.47
CA THR A 312 9.07 1.87 0.49
C THR A 312 10.37 2.12 1.23
N PHE A 313 10.78 3.38 1.32
CA PHE A 313 12.00 3.83 1.97
C PHE A 313 11.68 4.70 3.18
N TYR A 314 12.42 4.48 4.30
CA TYR A 314 12.26 5.17 5.59
C TYR A 314 13.55 5.92 5.95
N PRO A 315 13.76 7.16 5.45
CA PRO A 315 15.03 7.89 5.60
C PRO A 315 15.43 8.15 7.05
N LEU A 316 14.45 8.33 7.93
CA LEU A 316 14.68 8.56 9.37
C LEU A 316 14.74 7.25 10.19
N GLY A 317 14.55 6.09 9.56
CA GLY A 317 14.48 4.81 10.25
C GLY A 317 13.26 4.65 11.16
N ASN A 318 12.17 5.38 10.86
CA ASN A 318 10.89 5.31 11.55
C ASN A 318 9.75 5.69 10.58
N LEU A 319 8.51 5.77 11.08
CA LEU A 319 7.32 6.12 10.31
C LEU A 319 7.05 7.64 10.24
N ASN A 320 7.98 8.49 10.70
CA ASN A 320 7.78 9.95 10.68
C ASN A 320 8.01 10.55 9.28
N LEU A 321 8.75 9.87 8.42
CA LEU A 321 8.92 10.21 7.01
C LEU A 321 9.16 8.94 6.21
N TYR A 322 8.43 8.75 5.15
CA TYR A 322 8.61 7.63 4.21
C TYR A 322 8.16 8.02 2.82
N GLY A 323 8.75 7.37 1.83
CA GLY A 323 8.36 7.49 0.44
C GLY A 323 8.39 6.14 -0.23
N GLY A 324 7.57 5.94 -1.25
CA GLY A 324 7.50 4.66 -1.92
C GLY A 324 6.98 4.74 -3.34
N CYS A 325 7.12 3.63 -4.04
CA CYS A 325 6.51 3.43 -5.34
C CYS A 325 5.95 2.02 -5.45
N ILE A 326 4.90 1.89 -6.27
CA ILE A 326 4.37 0.62 -6.74
C ILE A 326 4.39 0.67 -8.26
N LEU A 327 5.07 -0.30 -8.87
CA LEU A 327 5.06 -0.53 -10.30
C LEU A 327 4.19 -1.76 -10.57
N THR A 328 3.16 -1.59 -11.37
CA THR A 328 2.23 -2.64 -11.77
C THR A 328 2.39 -2.94 -13.25
N TYR A 329 2.51 -4.22 -13.59
CA TYR A 329 2.37 -4.73 -14.94
C TYR A 329 1.13 -5.62 -15.00
N LEU A 330 0.22 -5.31 -15.92
CA LEU A 330 -1.02 -6.02 -16.16
C LEU A 330 -1.02 -6.56 -17.59
N HIS A 331 -1.27 -7.85 -17.74
CA HIS A 331 -1.45 -8.54 -19.03
C HIS A 331 -2.85 -9.14 -19.08
N GLN A 332 -3.59 -8.83 -20.14
CA GLN A 332 -4.94 -9.37 -20.42
C GLN A 332 -4.85 -10.38 -21.57
N ASN A 333 -5.69 -11.42 -21.54
CA ASN A 333 -5.75 -12.43 -22.61
C ASN A 333 -6.16 -11.85 -23.98
N SER A 334 -6.72 -10.65 -24.01
CA SER A 334 -6.96 -9.87 -25.25
C SER A 334 -5.67 -9.41 -25.96
N GLY A 335 -4.50 -9.60 -25.32
CA GLY A 335 -3.20 -9.14 -25.80
C GLY A 335 -2.82 -7.73 -25.32
N GLU A 336 -3.67 -7.08 -24.56
CA GLU A 336 -3.40 -5.76 -23.98
C GLU A 336 -2.42 -5.85 -22.82
N ASN A 337 -1.46 -4.93 -22.79
CA ASN A 337 -0.48 -4.80 -21.73
C ASN A 337 -0.52 -3.39 -21.16
N THR A 338 -0.56 -3.28 -19.85
CA THR A 338 -0.64 -2.00 -19.15
C THR A 338 0.43 -1.89 -18.09
N VAL A 339 1.07 -0.72 -18.00
CA VAL A 339 1.98 -0.37 -16.91
C VAL A 339 1.37 0.78 -16.11
N ILE A 340 1.26 0.58 -14.80
CA ILE A 340 0.74 1.59 -13.88
C ILE A 340 1.79 1.90 -12.82
N THR A 341 2.02 3.18 -12.58
CA THR A 341 2.96 3.64 -11.55
C THR A 341 2.19 4.40 -10.48
N GLU A 342 2.45 4.07 -9.23
CA GLU A 342 1.97 4.83 -8.07
C GLU A 342 3.15 5.30 -7.22
N LEU A 343 3.16 6.58 -6.88
CA LEU A 343 4.13 7.21 -6.00
C LEU A 343 3.45 7.62 -4.70
N LEU A 344 4.13 7.44 -3.59
CA LEU A 344 3.68 7.77 -2.26
C LEU A 344 4.75 8.59 -1.55
N LEU A 345 4.34 9.67 -0.89
CA LEU A 345 5.14 10.40 0.10
C LEU A 345 4.29 10.58 1.34
N GLY A 346 4.78 10.13 2.48
CA GLY A 346 4.05 10.17 3.74
C GLY A 346 4.92 10.55 4.92
N GLY A 347 4.28 11.10 5.96
CA GLY A 347 4.97 11.44 7.17
C GLY A 347 4.07 11.98 8.26
N LYS A 348 4.67 12.13 9.43
CA LYS A 348 4.04 12.70 10.62
C LYS A 348 4.13 14.22 10.56
N LEU A 349 3.00 14.91 10.34
CA LEU A 349 2.94 16.37 10.30
C LEU A 349 2.79 16.98 11.69
N LEU A 350 1.97 16.36 12.55
CA LEU A 350 1.71 16.78 13.92
C LEU A 350 1.77 15.55 14.84
N PRO A 351 1.88 15.71 16.16
CA PRO A 351 1.92 14.56 17.09
C PRO A 351 0.79 13.55 16.90
N VAL A 352 -0.37 13.99 16.44
CA VAL A 352 -1.59 13.18 16.24
C VAL A 352 -2.04 13.12 14.78
N LEU A 353 -1.21 13.53 13.83
CA LEU A 353 -1.59 13.58 12.42
C LEU A 353 -0.46 13.09 11.51
N TRP A 354 -0.74 12.02 10.77
CA TRP A 354 0.05 11.63 9.59
C TRP A 354 -0.67 12.05 8.33
N ALA A 355 0.09 12.48 7.33
CA ALA A 355 -0.42 12.76 6.00
C ALA A 355 0.40 12.03 4.94
N GLU A 356 -0.29 11.63 3.89
CA GLU A 356 0.28 11.00 2.70
C GLU A 356 -0.21 11.73 1.45
N ALA A 357 0.69 11.95 0.51
CA ALA A 357 0.39 12.36 -0.86
C ALA A 357 0.59 11.15 -1.79
N ILE A 358 -0.36 10.92 -2.67
CA ILE A 358 -0.39 9.77 -3.58
C ILE A 358 -0.58 10.29 -5.01
N TYR A 359 0.24 9.81 -5.93
CA TYR A 359 0.10 10.06 -7.35
C TYR A 359 0.13 8.75 -8.11
N SER A 360 -0.90 8.49 -8.92
CA SER A 360 -0.97 7.31 -9.78
C SER A 360 -1.15 7.74 -11.24
N THR A 361 -0.48 7.06 -12.16
CA THR A 361 -0.58 7.26 -13.61
C THR A 361 -0.47 5.93 -14.35
N GLY A 362 -1.12 5.86 -15.48
CA GLY A 362 -1.31 4.67 -16.30
C GLY A 362 -2.79 4.39 -16.49
N ASP A 363 -3.10 3.38 -17.26
CA ASP A 363 -4.48 2.90 -17.44
C ASP A 363 -4.87 2.02 -16.25
N LEU A 364 -5.77 2.52 -15.39
CA LEU A 364 -6.25 1.77 -14.24
C LEU A 364 -7.45 0.87 -14.55
N HIS A 365 -7.90 0.81 -15.80
CA HIS A 365 -8.99 -0.09 -16.19
C HIS A 365 -8.62 -1.56 -15.96
N ASN A 366 -9.52 -2.31 -15.35
CA ASN A 366 -9.32 -3.72 -14.94
C ASN A 366 -8.12 -3.95 -14.02
N ALA A 367 -7.55 -2.91 -13.42
CA ALA A 367 -6.44 -3.04 -12.49
C ALA A 367 -6.92 -3.20 -11.05
N SER A 368 -6.10 -3.84 -10.23
CA SER A 368 -6.31 -3.93 -8.79
C SER A 368 -5.17 -3.29 -8.01
N ARG A 369 -5.44 -2.86 -6.78
CA ARG A 369 -4.50 -2.21 -5.88
C ARG A 369 -4.58 -2.82 -4.48
N TYR A 370 -3.52 -2.62 -3.69
CA TYR A 370 -3.47 -3.05 -2.29
C TYR A 370 -3.78 -4.54 -2.13
N GLN A 371 -3.07 -5.39 -2.89
CA GLN A 371 -3.26 -6.85 -2.87
C GLN A 371 -4.69 -7.25 -3.30
N GLY A 372 -5.24 -6.56 -4.30
CA GLY A 372 -6.56 -6.87 -4.83
C GLY A 372 -7.76 -6.36 -4.00
N TYR A 373 -7.51 -5.58 -2.94
CA TYR A 373 -8.59 -5.02 -2.11
C TYR A 373 -9.40 -3.94 -2.85
N VAL A 374 -8.74 -3.07 -3.60
CA VAL A 374 -9.37 -2.07 -4.45
C VAL A 374 -9.31 -2.54 -5.89
N VAL A 375 -10.45 -2.59 -6.56
CA VAL A 375 -10.58 -3.04 -7.95
C VAL A 375 -11.19 -1.93 -8.80
N TYR A 376 -10.57 -1.65 -9.94
CA TYR A 376 -11.01 -0.68 -10.94
C TYR A 376 -11.61 -1.42 -12.14
N ASN A 377 -12.80 -1.99 -11.97
CA ASN A 377 -13.54 -2.70 -13.04
C ASN A 377 -14.64 -1.84 -13.70
N GLY A 378 -14.52 -0.50 -13.63
CA GLY A 378 -15.39 0.41 -14.36
C GLY A 378 -15.12 0.39 -15.85
N MET A 379 -16.12 0.73 -16.67
CA MET A 379 -15.99 0.77 -18.13
C MET A 379 -15.20 2.00 -18.63
N ASP A 380 -15.03 3.01 -17.79
CA ASP A 380 -14.25 4.21 -18.05
C ASP A 380 -12.86 4.09 -17.41
N VAL A 381 -11.86 4.56 -18.12
CA VAL A 381 -10.45 4.49 -17.71
C VAL A 381 -10.10 5.65 -16.79
N ILE A 382 -9.50 5.37 -15.63
CA ILE A 382 -8.83 6.38 -14.82
C ILE A 382 -7.37 6.45 -15.28
N THR A 383 -6.99 7.55 -15.95
CA THR A 383 -5.62 7.72 -16.49
C THR A 383 -4.65 8.34 -15.52
N ARG A 384 -5.16 9.16 -14.59
CA ARG A 384 -4.37 9.80 -13.53
C ARG A 384 -5.19 9.96 -12.26
N ARG A 385 -4.52 9.80 -11.13
CA ARG A 385 -5.09 10.03 -9.80
C ARG A 385 -4.10 10.77 -8.92
N ILE A 386 -4.55 11.86 -8.30
CA ILE A 386 -3.80 12.61 -7.30
C ILE A 386 -4.61 12.54 -6.01
N GLY A 387 -4.03 12.09 -4.93
CA GLY A 387 -4.74 11.91 -3.67
C GLY A 387 -3.95 12.38 -2.46
N GLY A 388 -4.70 12.62 -1.39
CA GLY A 388 -4.20 12.84 -0.04
C GLY A 388 -4.87 11.88 0.93
N ARG A 389 -4.12 11.43 1.92
CA ARG A 389 -4.63 10.63 3.03
C ARG A 389 -4.19 11.24 4.34
N TRP A 390 -5.12 11.39 5.27
CA TRP A 390 -4.87 11.84 6.63
C TRP A 390 -5.22 10.72 7.60
N ILE A 391 -4.31 10.42 8.53
CA ILE A 391 -4.45 9.37 9.53
C ILE A 391 -4.37 10.07 10.89
N ILE A 392 -5.44 9.97 11.66
CA ILE A 392 -5.64 10.68 12.92
C ILE A 392 -5.94 9.66 14.01
N PRO A 393 -4.94 9.24 14.82
CA PRO A 393 -5.20 8.51 16.05
C PRO A 393 -5.94 9.42 17.03
N VAL A 394 -7.20 9.10 17.29
CA VAL A 394 -8.05 9.87 18.23
C VAL A 394 -7.83 9.41 19.67
N SER A 395 -7.63 8.09 19.82
CA SER A 395 -7.25 7.44 21.08
C SER A 395 -6.29 6.28 20.80
N GLU A 396 -5.91 5.53 21.82
CA GLU A 396 -5.10 4.31 21.68
C GLU A 396 -5.81 3.25 20.81
N ASP A 397 -7.14 3.21 20.90
CA ASP A 397 -7.97 2.22 20.23
C ASP A 397 -8.63 2.73 18.95
N LEU A 398 -8.79 4.05 18.76
CA LEU A 398 -9.55 4.62 17.66
C LEU A 398 -8.69 5.45 16.73
N THR A 399 -8.68 5.08 15.45
CA THR A 399 -8.06 5.84 14.37
C THR A 399 -9.10 6.26 13.33
N VAL A 400 -9.10 7.54 12.98
CA VAL A 400 -9.87 8.11 11.86
C VAL A 400 -8.95 8.23 10.65
N ARG A 401 -9.45 7.82 9.48
CA ARG A 401 -8.76 8.04 8.20
C ARG A 401 -9.66 8.81 7.27
N LEU A 402 -9.10 9.85 6.66
CA LEU A 402 -9.75 10.62 5.59
C LEU A 402 -8.89 10.50 4.33
N ASN A 403 -9.51 10.19 3.20
CA ASN A 403 -8.84 10.18 1.92
C ASN A 403 -9.59 11.09 0.95
N TYR A 404 -8.83 11.80 0.14
CA TYR A 404 -9.35 12.55 -0.98
C TYR A 404 -8.58 12.15 -2.24
N ALA A 405 -9.27 12.05 -3.36
CA ALA A 405 -8.64 11.84 -4.65
C ALA A 405 -9.32 12.66 -5.74
N TYR A 406 -8.49 13.29 -6.57
CA TYR A 406 -8.87 13.88 -7.84
C TYR A 406 -8.44 12.93 -8.95
N GLN A 407 -9.35 12.63 -9.88
CA GLN A 407 -9.17 11.63 -10.91
C GLN A 407 -9.44 12.22 -12.29
N LYS A 408 -8.66 11.83 -13.29
CA LYS A 408 -8.90 12.10 -14.70
C LYS A 408 -9.38 10.82 -15.36
N HIS A 409 -10.50 10.91 -16.03
CA HIS A 409 -11.13 9.80 -16.74
C HIS A 409 -11.04 9.99 -18.24
N GLU A 410 -10.99 8.87 -18.94
CA GLU A 410 -11.19 8.76 -20.37
C GLU A 410 -12.28 7.71 -20.61
N SER A 411 -13.26 8.02 -21.42
CA SER A 411 -14.29 7.10 -21.86
C SER A 411 -14.34 7.10 -23.38
N SER A 412 -14.40 5.90 -23.96
CA SER A 412 -14.50 5.70 -25.39
C SER A 412 -15.78 4.94 -25.73
N PHE A 413 -16.31 5.13 -26.93
CA PHE A 413 -17.36 4.27 -27.46
C PHE A 413 -16.74 2.92 -27.86
N HIS A 414 -17.28 1.85 -27.31
CA HIS A 414 -16.86 0.47 -27.55
C HIS A 414 -17.80 -0.20 -28.57
N PRO A 415 -17.36 -0.39 -29.84
CA PRO A 415 -18.16 -1.06 -30.84
C PRO A 415 -18.25 -2.56 -30.56
N GLU A 416 -19.44 -3.15 -30.74
CA GLU A 416 -19.68 -4.57 -30.65
C GLU A 416 -19.35 -5.26 -32.01
N ASN A 417 -18.57 -6.34 -31.96
CA ASN A 417 -18.38 -7.31 -33.07
C ASN A 417 -17.88 -6.77 -34.44
N THR A 418 -17.24 -5.62 -34.52
CA THR A 418 -16.93 -5.00 -35.80
C THR A 418 -15.46 -4.96 -36.18
N GLY A 419 -14.54 -5.31 -35.30
CA GLY A 419 -13.09 -5.08 -35.51
C GLY A 419 -12.72 -3.60 -35.65
N LEU A 420 -13.67 -2.69 -35.42
CA LEU A 420 -13.43 -1.26 -35.41
C LEU A 420 -12.75 -0.87 -34.10
N THR A 421 -11.86 0.11 -34.18
CA THR A 421 -11.22 0.70 -33.00
C THR A 421 -12.20 1.59 -32.24
N GLU A 422 -11.96 1.74 -30.93
CA GLU A 422 -12.67 2.69 -30.08
C GLU A 422 -12.70 4.09 -30.68
N THR A 423 -13.86 4.73 -30.62
CA THR A 423 -14.10 6.06 -31.17
C THR A 423 -14.73 6.98 -30.11
N ASN A 424 -14.88 8.25 -30.43
CA ASN A 424 -15.56 9.27 -29.60
C ASN A 424 -15.03 9.33 -28.14
N ARG A 425 -13.74 9.68 -27.98
CA ARG A 425 -13.10 9.81 -26.68
C ARG A 425 -13.54 11.06 -25.93
N ILE A 426 -14.05 10.86 -24.73
CA ILE A 426 -14.46 11.93 -23.81
C ILE A 426 -13.55 11.92 -22.60
N HIS A 427 -12.97 13.09 -22.28
CA HIS A 427 -12.18 13.29 -21.08
C HIS A 427 -12.96 14.08 -20.03
N TYR A 428 -13.02 13.57 -18.82
CA TYR A 428 -13.66 14.26 -17.71
C TYR A 428 -12.92 14.03 -16.40
N LYS A 429 -13.38 14.64 -15.33
CA LYS A 429 -12.71 14.66 -14.04
C LYS A 429 -13.69 14.35 -12.93
N SER A 430 -13.21 13.70 -11.87
CA SER A 430 -14.01 13.42 -10.67
C SER A 430 -13.23 13.65 -9.38
N HIS A 431 -13.98 13.83 -8.30
CA HIS A 431 -13.51 13.78 -6.93
C HIS A 431 -13.99 12.51 -6.26
N SER A 432 -13.21 12.03 -5.30
CA SER A 432 -13.57 10.92 -4.42
C SER A 432 -13.14 11.26 -2.99
N ILE A 433 -14.04 11.09 -2.05
CA ILE A 433 -13.80 11.34 -0.62
C ILE A 433 -14.13 10.06 0.13
N THR A 434 -13.20 9.57 0.94
CA THR A 434 -13.39 8.40 1.80
C THR A 434 -13.18 8.78 3.26
N GLY A 435 -14.13 8.46 4.12
CA GLY A 435 -13.98 8.46 5.57
C GLY A 435 -13.93 7.04 6.10
N ALA A 436 -13.02 6.73 7.02
CA ALA A 436 -12.94 5.43 7.66
C ALA A 436 -12.67 5.55 9.15
N LEU A 437 -13.28 4.65 9.92
CA LEU A 437 -13.02 4.46 11.34
C LEU A 437 -12.36 3.09 11.51
N GLN A 438 -11.29 3.05 12.29
CA GLN A 438 -10.63 1.81 12.67
C GLN A 438 -10.60 1.73 14.18
N TRP A 439 -11.19 0.69 14.73
CA TRP A 439 -11.17 0.36 16.16
C TRP A 439 -10.22 -0.80 16.40
N ASN A 440 -9.16 -0.57 17.17
CA ASN A 440 -8.20 -1.58 17.60
C ASN A 440 -8.67 -2.20 18.93
N PHE A 441 -8.53 -3.53 19.10
CA PHE A 441 -8.95 -4.26 20.29
C PHE A 441 -8.03 -5.43 20.61
#